data_c3c8d2e0da27d4e79676669077f10e3a
#
_entry.id   c3c8d2e0da27d4e79676669077f10e3a
#
_cell.length_a   1.000
_cell.length_b   1.000
_cell.length_c   1.000
_cell.angle_alpha   90.00
_cell.angle_beta   90.00
_cell.angle_gamma   90.00
#
_symmetry.space_group_name_H-M   'P 1'
#
loop_
_entity.id
_entity.type
_entity.pdbx_description
1 polymer ?
#
loop_
_entity_poly.entity_id
_entity_poly.type
_entity_poly.pdbx_seq_one_letter_code
_entity_poly.pdbx_strand_id
1 'polypeptide(L)'
;MKKFYIALVGLLFVCIGAVGQTTFTYQGIKYGIDSKGDAYVADNPDVSGNITIPGTVYNGDKSYSVMEIGNGAFDGNQNLKSITISGHVRKIGTNAFFECKALTTVKMGDYMQEFGSSAFAYCSALTDIKLPGSINTIGAYAFSDCVSLESIKIPLYLNDIKEGTFDGCRSLKTVNTEEAAFLKSIGKGAFNGCSSLFDLTLPKTVIRIGDQAFGNCSSLDRFDIPESVESIGHSAFLNCTALSSIVIPSKISVVDENTFAGCTSLTSATLPETMYAIGYKAFFGCSKLSSIDMPESMDYLQPMAFMNCSSLSSVTIPSGIKEISNNAFSGCTSLTTVTLPESVTTIGQAAFSDCKLTAIEFPESLTNIGSNAFSFCDWLETVTCTSYIPPVMESFNAFSNAAYDNATLIVPDEAYYDYLQSYGWDMFENTQSAAIEDVFAETTAVADIFNMQGIIIKRNASKEDMHSLPAGIYIVNGKKIVVK
;
A
#
# COMPACT_ATOMS: atom_id res chain seq x y z
N MET A 1 5.77 -1.22 -23.19
CA MET A 1 6.52 -2.48 -23.40
C MET A 1 8.02 -2.18 -23.22
N LYS A 2 8.54 -2.33 -22.00
CA LYS A 2 9.99 -2.41 -21.75
C LYS A 2 10.21 -3.62 -20.85
N LYS A 3 10.82 -4.65 -21.42
CA LYS A 3 11.26 -5.85 -20.71
C LYS A 3 12.39 -5.42 -19.77
N PHE A 4 12.16 -5.46 -18.47
CA PHE A 4 13.23 -5.39 -17.49
C PHE A 4 13.91 -6.76 -17.43
N TYR A 5 15.11 -6.82 -17.97
CA TYR A 5 16.02 -7.93 -17.73
C TYR A 5 16.53 -7.83 -16.29
N ILE A 6 16.16 -8.80 -15.46
CA ILE A 6 16.83 -9.00 -14.17
C ILE A 6 18.22 -9.49 -14.49
N ALA A 7 19.20 -8.63 -14.28
CA ALA A 7 20.60 -9.00 -14.36
C ALA A 7 20.92 -9.92 -13.18
N LEU A 8 21.04 -11.22 -13.49
CA LEU A 8 21.56 -12.23 -12.58
C LEU A 8 23.04 -11.85 -12.31
N VAL A 9 23.33 -11.37 -11.08
CA VAL A 9 24.71 -11.25 -10.60
C VAL A 9 25.26 -12.66 -10.41
N GLY A 10 25.91 -13.16 -11.45
CA GLY A 10 26.68 -14.40 -11.38
C GLY A 10 27.88 -14.22 -10.46
N LEU A 11 27.78 -14.71 -9.22
CA LEU A 11 28.95 -14.95 -8.40
C LEU A 11 29.79 -16.04 -9.09
N LEU A 12 30.92 -15.66 -9.61
CA LEU A 12 31.97 -16.56 -10.08
C LEU A 12 32.47 -17.37 -8.87
N PHE A 13 31.92 -18.58 -8.68
CA PHE A 13 32.59 -19.54 -7.83
C PHE A 13 33.82 -20.06 -8.55
N VAL A 14 34.99 -19.63 -8.08
CA VAL A 14 36.25 -20.23 -8.45
C VAL A 14 36.23 -21.70 -8.05
N CYS A 15 36.19 -22.58 -9.04
CA CYS A 15 36.32 -24.03 -8.83
C CYS A 15 37.70 -24.33 -8.21
N ILE A 16 37.73 -24.50 -6.89
CA ILE A 16 38.84 -25.20 -6.23
C ILE A 16 38.61 -26.68 -6.51
N GLY A 17 39.52 -27.28 -7.25
CA GLY A 17 39.75 -28.68 -7.57
C GLY A 17 38.58 -29.66 -7.35
N ALA A 18 37.83 -29.98 -8.39
CA ALA A 18 36.96 -31.14 -8.42
C ALA A 18 37.79 -32.41 -8.23
N VAL A 19 37.85 -32.94 -7.02
CA VAL A 19 38.01 -34.39 -6.83
C VAL A 19 36.83 -34.99 -7.59
N GLY A 20 37.05 -35.75 -8.65
CA GLY A 20 36.01 -36.26 -9.53
C GLY A 20 34.94 -36.99 -8.70
N GLN A 21 33.76 -36.37 -8.58
CA GLN A 21 32.61 -37.00 -7.96
C GLN A 21 32.27 -38.22 -8.78
N THR A 22 32.43 -39.40 -8.19
CA THR A 22 32.09 -40.67 -8.88
C THR A 22 30.59 -40.74 -9.01
N THR A 23 30.09 -40.55 -10.23
CA THR A 23 28.68 -40.77 -10.57
C THR A 23 28.45 -42.17 -11.12
N PHE A 24 27.27 -42.72 -10.88
CA PHE A 24 26.83 -44.01 -11.43
C PHE A 24 25.35 -43.92 -11.81
N THR A 25 24.88 -44.89 -12.60
CA THR A 25 23.47 -44.96 -13.00
C THR A 25 22.82 -46.19 -12.36
N TYR A 26 21.66 -45.99 -11.75
CA TYR A 26 20.82 -47.04 -11.22
C TYR A 26 19.38 -46.85 -11.67
N GLN A 27 18.78 -47.86 -12.29
CA GLN A 27 17.43 -47.82 -12.87
C GLN A 27 17.17 -46.59 -13.77
N GLY A 28 18.16 -46.21 -14.59
CA GLY A 28 18.05 -45.12 -15.53
C GLY A 28 18.23 -43.71 -14.91
N ILE A 29 18.46 -43.62 -13.60
CA ILE A 29 18.71 -42.36 -12.87
C ILE A 29 20.18 -42.28 -12.50
N LYS A 30 20.81 -41.13 -12.70
CA LYS A 30 22.21 -40.86 -12.36
C LYS A 30 22.30 -40.39 -10.93
N TYR A 31 23.22 -40.95 -10.18
CA TYR A 31 23.50 -40.65 -8.79
C TYR A 31 24.97 -40.24 -8.62
N GLY A 32 25.23 -39.38 -7.65
CA GLY A 32 26.57 -39.11 -7.12
C GLY A 32 26.70 -39.58 -5.68
N ILE A 33 27.94 -39.68 -5.19
CA ILE A 33 28.23 -40.04 -3.82
C ILE A 33 28.84 -38.81 -3.14
N ASP A 34 28.29 -38.42 -2.00
CA ASP A 34 28.77 -37.26 -1.22
C ASP A 34 30.00 -37.63 -0.37
N SER A 35 30.55 -36.64 0.31
CA SER A 35 31.73 -36.82 1.19
C SER A 35 31.47 -37.69 2.43
N LYS A 36 30.21 -37.99 2.75
CA LYS A 36 29.80 -38.84 3.86
C LYS A 36 29.61 -40.30 3.41
N GLY A 37 29.62 -40.53 2.11
CA GLY A 37 29.38 -41.82 1.52
C GLY A 37 27.89 -42.11 1.25
N ASP A 38 27.01 -41.09 1.32
CA ASP A 38 25.61 -41.20 0.95
C ASP A 38 25.41 -40.89 -0.53
N ALA A 39 24.34 -41.41 -1.12
CA ALA A 39 23.97 -41.09 -2.49
C ALA A 39 23.07 -39.86 -2.56
N TYR A 40 23.26 -39.07 -3.61
CA TYR A 40 22.32 -38.02 -4.03
C TYR A 40 21.96 -38.21 -5.50
N VAL A 41 20.75 -37.77 -5.89
CA VAL A 41 20.34 -37.72 -7.28
C VAL A 41 21.14 -36.62 -7.96
N ALA A 42 21.94 -36.99 -8.99
CA ALA A 42 22.76 -36.08 -9.77
C ALA A 42 21.93 -35.43 -10.91
N ASP A 43 22.58 -34.78 -11.87
CA ASP A 43 21.93 -34.14 -13.03
C ASP A 43 21.32 -35.16 -13.98
N ASN A 44 20.00 -35.06 -14.24
CA ASN A 44 19.18 -35.97 -15.04
C ASN A 44 18.23 -35.21 -15.99
N PRO A 45 18.72 -34.40 -16.94
CA PRO A 45 17.89 -33.54 -17.77
C PRO A 45 16.95 -34.32 -18.72
N ASP A 46 17.31 -35.53 -19.11
CA ASP A 46 16.64 -36.31 -20.15
C ASP A 46 15.66 -37.36 -19.61
N VAL A 47 15.55 -37.50 -18.30
CA VAL A 47 14.64 -38.47 -17.68
C VAL A 47 13.18 -38.07 -17.95
N SER A 48 12.35 -39.07 -18.33
CA SER A 48 10.99 -38.80 -18.79
C SER A 48 9.93 -39.65 -18.09
N GLY A 49 8.68 -39.14 -18.14
CA GLY A 49 7.51 -39.87 -17.63
C GLY A 49 7.41 -39.89 -16.12
N ASN A 50 7.11 -41.05 -15.56
CA ASN A 50 6.90 -41.26 -14.13
C ASN A 50 8.09 -42.01 -13.54
N ILE A 51 8.75 -41.41 -12.54
CA ILE A 51 9.95 -42.02 -11.95
C ILE A 51 9.77 -42.21 -10.45
N THR A 52 10.60 -43.14 -9.91
CA THR A 52 10.70 -43.35 -8.47
C THR A 52 12.16 -43.26 -8.05
N ILE A 53 12.44 -42.45 -7.04
CA ILE A 53 13.73 -42.41 -6.37
C ILE A 53 13.65 -43.33 -5.16
N PRO A 54 14.38 -44.47 -5.17
CA PRO A 54 14.39 -45.40 -4.06
C PRO A 54 15.20 -44.83 -2.86
N GLY A 55 14.96 -45.35 -1.68
CA GLY A 55 15.74 -44.99 -0.47
C GLY A 55 17.15 -45.56 -0.46
N THR A 56 17.42 -46.60 -1.29
CA THR A 56 18.74 -47.24 -1.42
C THR A 56 19.02 -47.55 -2.89
N VAL A 57 20.24 -47.28 -3.31
CA VAL A 57 20.73 -47.57 -4.68
C VAL A 57 22.00 -48.41 -4.61
N TYR A 58 22.31 -49.11 -5.72
CA TYR A 58 23.44 -50.02 -5.80
C TYR A 58 24.42 -49.60 -6.91
N ASN A 59 25.71 -49.66 -6.60
CA ASN A 59 26.78 -49.52 -7.57
C ASN A 59 27.69 -50.76 -7.45
N GLY A 60 27.47 -51.75 -8.32
CA GLY A 60 28.01 -53.08 -8.12
C GLY A 60 27.46 -53.71 -6.84
N ASP A 61 28.34 -54.24 -6.00
CA ASP A 61 27.98 -54.91 -4.75
C ASP A 61 27.80 -53.91 -3.56
N LYS A 62 28.02 -52.61 -3.78
CA LYS A 62 27.89 -51.60 -2.74
C LYS A 62 26.51 -50.95 -2.77
N SER A 63 25.89 -50.84 -1.58
CA SER A 63 24.63 -50.13 -1.38
C SER A 63 24.88 -48.74 -0.80
N TYR A 64 24.06 -47.76 -1.19
CA TYR A 64 24.12 -46.38 -0.73
C TYR A 64 22.75 -45.87 -0.38
N SER A 65 22.59 -45.23 0.76
CA SER A 65 21.34 -44.53 1.11
C SER A 65 21.18 -43.25 0.29
N VAL A 66 19.99 -43.04 -0.32
CA VAL A 66 19.71 -41.78 -1.03
C VAL A 66 19.18 -40.76 -0.06
N MET A 67 19.96 -39.72 0.19
CA MET A 67 19.67 -38.71 1.21
C MET A 67 19.18 -37.39 0.62
N GLU A 68 19.48 -37.10 -0.65
CA GLU A 68 19.21 -35.81 -1.28
C GLU A 68 18.84 -35.95 -2.77
N ILE A 69 17.91 -35.12 -3.23
CA ILE A 69 17.80 -34.74 -4.63
C ILE A 69 18.77 -33.58 -4.82
N GLY A 70 19.81 -33.74 -5.61
CA GLY A 70 20.89 -32.77 -5.74
C GLY A 70 20.44 -31.43 -6.36
N ASN A 71 21.30 -30.43 -6.25
CA ASN A 71 21.05 -29.15 -6.91
C ASN A 71 20.97 -29.35 -8.44
N GLY A 72 19.93 -28.74 -9.06
CA GLY A 72 19.70 -28.86 -10.48
C GLY A 72 19.42 -30.27 -11.01
N ALA A 73 19.09 -31.23 -10.15
CA ALA A 73 18.99 -32.64 -10.52
C ALA A 73 18.08 -32.92 -11.74
N PHE A 74 17.05 -32.13 -11.93
CA PHE A 74 16.10 -32.21 -13.06
C PHE A 74 15.85 -30.81 -13.68
N ASP A 75 16.79 -29.88 -13.54
CA ASP A 75 16.65 -28.52 -14.04
C ASP A 75 16.31 -28.48 -15.53
N GLY A 76 15.28 -27.77 -15.92
CA GLY A 76 14.81 -27.63 -17.30
C GLY A 76 14.14 -28.86 -17.90
N ASN A 77 13.92 -29.93 -17.14
CA ASN A 77 13.35 -31.18 -17.67
C ASN A 77 11.88 -31.00 -18.08
N GLN A 78 11.61 -31.03 -19.38
CA GLN A 78 10.28 -30.84 -19.97
C GLN A 78 9.46 -32.14 -20.08
N ASN A 79 10.02 -33.30 -19.73
CA ASN A 79 9.42 -34.61 -19.98
C ASN A 79 9.07 -35.38 -18.70
N LEU A 80 9.55 -34.94 -17.54
CA LEU A 80 9.25 -35.51 -16.23
C LEU A 80 7.81 -35.16 -15.83
N LYS A 81 6.93 -36.17 -15.72
CA LYS A 81 5.50 -36.02 -15.41
C LYS A 81 5.19 -36.19 -13.94
N SER A 82 5.80 -37.18 -13.31
CA SER A 82 5.64 -37.41 -11.88
C SER A 82 6.90 -37.99 -11.25
N ILE A 83 7.08 -37.66 -9.96
CA ILE A 83 8.17 -38.25 -9.17
C ILE A 83 7.63 -38.76 -7.84
N THR A 84 8.05 -39.98 -7.47
CA THR A 84 7.86 -40.55 -6.14
C THR A 84 9.22 -40.60 -5.45
N ILE A 85 9.40 -39.90 -4.35
CA ILE A 85 10.62 -39.84 -3.56
C ILE A 85 10.40 -40.71 -2.34
N SER A 86 11.09 -41.81 -2.22
CA SER A 86 10.93 -42.83 -1.18
C SER A 86 12.08 -42.79 -0.18
N GLY A 87 11.90 -43.50 0.91
CA GLY A 87 12.96 -43.76 1.87
C GLY A 87 13.39 -42.56 2.68
N HIS A 88 14.68 -42.37 2.84
CA HIS A 88 15.26 -41.44 3.80
C HIS A 88 15.70 -40.10 3.20
N VAL A 89 15.23 -39.76 2.01
CA VAL A 89 15.55 -38.49 1.35
C VAL A 89 15.03 -37.34 2.25
N ARG A 90 15.92 -36.47 2.65
CA ARG A 90 15.64 -35.37 3.57
C ARG A 90 15.67 -34.00 2.94
N LYS A 91 16.26 -33.90 1.75
CA LYS A 91 16.47 -32.60 1.10
C LYS A 91 16.20 -32.66 -0.40
N ILE A 92 15.57 -31.62 -0.92
CA ILE A 92 15.51 -31.29 -2.33
C ILE A 92 16.35 -30.05 -2.52
N GLY A 93 17.38 -30.13 -3.37
CA GLY A 93 18.38 -29.06 -3.58
C GLY A 93 17.84 -27.84 -4.32
N THR A 94 18.69 -26.84 -4.41
CA THR A 94 18.42 -25.62 -5.17
C THR A 94 18.20 -25.96 -6.65
N ASN A 95 17.15 -25.37 -7.28
CA ASN A 95 16.78 -25.58 -8.67
C ASN A 95 16.53 -27.07 -9.04
N ALA A 96 16.30 -27.96 -8.07
CA ALA A 96 16.24 -29.37 -8.34
C ALA A 96 15.20 -29.75 -9.41
N PHE A 97 14.08 -29.05 -9.48
CA PHE A 97 13.00 -29.19 -10.48
C PHE A 97 12.68 -27.85 -11.14
N PHE A 98 13.64 -26.94 -11.22
CA PHE A 98 13.45 -25.65 -11.87
C PHE A 98 12.98 -25.84 -13.32
N GLU A 99 11.93 -25.15 -13.76
CA GLU A 99 11.33 -25.27 -15.09
C GLU A 99 10.89 -26.69 -15.51
N CYS A 100 10.60 -27.60 -14.58
CA CYS A 100 9.97 -28.89 -14.91
C CYS A 100 8.49 -28.69 -15.29
N LYS A 101 8.24 -28.11 -16.47
CA LYS A 101 6.90 -27.64 -16.89
C LYS A 101 5.86 -28.77 -17.08
N ALA A 102 6.27 -30.02 -17.27
CA ALA A 102 5.38 -31.18 -17.38
C ALA A 102 5.11 -31.88 -16.02
N LEU A 103 5.78 -31.45 -14.94
CA LEU A 103 5.66 -32.07 -13.62
C LEU A 103 4.32 -31.76 -12.98
N THR A 104 3.46 -32.77 -12.86
CA THR A 104 2.11 -32.64 -12.27
C THR A 104 2.02 -33.16 -10.85
N THR A 105 2.88 -34.10 -10.47
CA THR A 105 2.76 -34.83 -9.20
C THR A 105 4.12 -35.07 -8.56
N VAL A 106 4.25 -34.67 -7.30
CA VAL A 106 5.40 -34.94 -6.44
C VAL A 106 4.92 -35.68 -5.20
N LYS A 107 5.36 -36.91 -4.99
CA LYS A 107 5.10 -37.69 -3.76
C LYS A 107 6.38 -37.79 -2.96
N MET A 108 6.31 -37.50 -1.66
CA MET A 108 7.47 -37.47 -0.77
C MET A 108 7.23 -38.35 0.45
N GLY A 109 8.31 -38.88 1.01
CA GLY A 109 8.27 -39.59 2.30
C GLY A 109 8.28 -38.61 3.49
N ASP A 110 7.93 -39.14 4.66
CA ASP A 110 7.75 -38.35 5.91
C ASP A 110 9.06 -37.80 6.50
N TYR A 111 10.21 -38.13 5.93
CA TYR A 111 11.53 -37.67 6.41
C TYR A 111 12.04 -36.41 5.69
N MET A 112 11.31 -35.89 4.71
CA MET A 112 11.66 -34.68 3.98
C MET A 112 11.69 -33.48 4.94
N GLN A 113 12.78 -32.70 4.95
CA GLN A 113 13.00 -31.60 5.88
C GLN A 113 13.23 -30.26 5.17
N GLU A 114 13.85 -30.28 3.98
CA GLU A 114 14.33 -29.06 3.35
C GLU A 114 14.04 -29.02 1.85
N PHE A 115 13.57 -27.88 1.35
CA PHE A 115 13.59 -27.48 -0.04
C PHE A 115 14.55 -26.32 -0.24
N GLY A 116 15.43 -26.43 -1.21
CA GLY A 116 16.33 -25.39 -1.65
C GLY A 116 15.61 -24.24 -2.37
N SER A 117 16.35 -23.18 -2.63
CA SER A 117 15.82 -22.04 -3.38
C SER A 117 15.41 -22.48 -4.78
N SER A 118 14.27 -21.98 -5.26
CA SER A 118 13.71 -22.26 -6.59
C SER A 118 13.53 -23.77 -6.88
N ALA A 119 13.39 -24.60 -5.83
CA ALA A 119 13.37 -26.07 -5.99
C ALA A 119 12.31 -26.57 -6.97
N PHE A 120 11.16 -25.90 -7.07
CA PHE A 120 10.05 -26.19 -7.99
C PHE A 120 9.63 -24.95 -8.79
N ALA A 121 10.46 -23.92 -8.87
CA ALA A 121 10.09 -22.71 -9.60
C ALA A 121 9.78 -23.02 -11.07
N TYR A 122 8.73 -22.38 -11.61
CA TYR A 122 8.23 -22.59 -12.98
C TYR A 122 7.71 -24.01 -13.28
N CYS A 123 7.38 -24.82 -12.28
CA CYS A 123 6.65 -26.07 -12.47
C CYS A 123 5.18 -25.76 -12.82
N SER A 124 4.94 -25.27 -14.04
CA SER A 124 3.66 -24.69 -14.44
C SER A 124 2.49 -25.68 -14.50
N ALA A 125 2.73 -26.99 -14.56
CA ALA A 125 1.70 -28.03 -14.54
C ALA A 125 1.42 -28.58 -13.12
N LEU A 126 2.17 -28.15 -12.09
CA LEU A 126 2.00 -28.63 -10.71
C LEU A 126 0.72 -28.03 -10.10
N THR A 127 -0.28 -28.89 -9.87
CA THR A 127 -1.60 -28.46 -9.35
C THR A 127 -1.74 -28.62 -7.84
N ASP A 128 -1.05 -29.60 -7.27
CA ASP A 128 -1.07 -29.92 -5.84
C ASP A 128 0.28 -30.51 -5.40
N ILE A 129 0.68 -30.21 -4.18
CA ILE A 129 1.84 -30.80 -3.52
C ILE A 129 1.59 -30.95 -2.02
N LYS A 130 1.68 -32.21 -1.53
CA LYS A 130 1.54 -32.47 -0.10
C LYS A 130 2.89 -32.36 0.59
N LEU A 131 3.04 -31.33 1.40
CA LEU A 131 4.24 -31.12 2.19
C LEU A 131 4.19 -31.99 3.46
N PRO A 132 5.20 -32.88 3.71
CA PRO A 132 5.30 -33.59 4.96
C PRO A 132 5.44 -32.66 6.16
N GLY A 133 4.88 -33.08 7.31
CA GLY A 133 4.93 -32.28 8.57
C GLY A 133 6.36 -32.07 9.12
N SER A 134 7.32 -32.86 8.66
CA SER A 134 8.75 -32.76 9.02
C SER A 134 9.49 -31.60 8.34
N ILE A 135 8.89 -30.95 7.33
CA ILE A 135 9.51 -29.80 6.64
C ILE A 135 9.64 -28.64 7.61
N ASN A 136 10.85 -28.12 7.72
CA ASN A 136 11.22 -26.96 8.52
C ASN A 136 11.84 -25.81 7.71
N THR A 137 12.22 -26.08 6.45
CA THR A 137 12.82 -25.09 5.56
C THR A 137 12.27 -25.21 4.15
N ILE A 138 11.76 -24.10 3.63
CA ILE A 138 11.42 -23.90 2.22
C ILE A 138 12.23 -22.69 1.74
N GLY A 139 13.04 -22.90 0.69
CA GLY A 139 13.93 -21.88 0.13
C GLY A 139 13.18 -20.75 -0.54
N ALA A 140 13.86 -19.62 -0.74
CA ALA A 140 13.32 -18.50 -1.49
C ALA A 140 12.93 -18.95 -2.91
N TYR A 141 11.80 -18.43 -3.42
CA TYR A 141 11.26 -18.75 -4.76
C TYR A 141 10.95 -20.24 -5.00
N ALA A 142 10.84 -21.05 -3.95
CA ALA A 142 10.74 -22.50 -4.10
C ALA A 142 9.59 -22.97 -4.98
N PHE A 143 8.49 -22.25 -5.04
CA PHE A 143 7.30 -22.50 -5.87
C PHE A 143 6.94 -21.31 -6.75
N SER A 144 7.88 -20.37 -6.99
CA SER A 144 7.62 -19.23 -7.85
C SER A 144 7.13 -19.68 -9.23
N ASP A 145 6.10 -18.97 -9.75
CA ASP A 145 5.47 -19.27 -11.04
C ASP A 145 4.96 -20.74 -11.21
N CYS A 146 4.61 -21.41 -10.10
CA CYS A 146 3.78 -22.61 -10.15
C CYS A 146 2.32 -22.21 -10.46
N VAL A 147 2.08 -21.72 -11.69
CA VAL A 147 0.84 -21.03 -12.07
C VAL A 147 -0.43 -21.88 -11.95
N SER A 148 -0.32 -23.21 -11.89
CA SER A 148 -1.45 -24.13 -11.73
C SER A 148 -1.64 -24.61 -10.29
N LEU A 149 -0.76 -24.26 -9.35
CA LEU A 149 -0.87 -24.66 -7.94
C LEU A 149 -2.13 -24.03 -7.32
N GLU A 150 -3.07 -24.86 -6.85
CA GLU A 150 -4.38 -24.39 -6.36
C GLU A 150 -4.45 -24.23 -4.85
N SER A 151 -3.72 -25.06 -4.11
CA SER A 151 -3.72 -25.03 -2.65
C SER A 151 -2.39 -25.46 -2.07
N ILE A 152 -2.09 -25.00 -0.86
CA ILE A 152 -0.92 -25.43 -0.10
C ILE A 152 -1.23 -25.47 1.39
N LYS A 153 -0.72 -26.47 2.11
CA LYS A 153 -0.74 -26.54 3.57
C LYS A 153 0.66 -26.24 4.10
N ILE A 154 0.76 -25.24 4.96
CA ILE A 154 2.03 -24.85 5.58
C ILE A 154 2.36 -25.80 6.73
N PRO A 155 3.56 -26.42 6.76
CA PRO A 155 3.96 -27.37 7.78
C PRO A 155 4.17 -26.73 9.16
N LEU A 156 3.97 -27.54 10.21
CA LEU A 156 4.08 -27.12 11.61
C LEU A 156 5.40 -26.39 11.93
N TYR A 157 6.53 -26.94 11.49
CA TYR A 157 7.87 -26.47 11.86
C TYR A 157 8.45 -25.39 10.97
N LEU A 158 7.67 -24.89 10.01
CA LEU A 158 8.13 -23.80 9.14
C LEU A 158 8.07 -22.47 9.90
N ASN A 159 9.22 -21.83 10.09
CA ASN A 159 9.31 -20.55 10.79
C ASN A 159 9.03 -19.35 9.88
N ASP A 160 9.39 -19.47 8.59
CA ASP A 160 9.35 -18.36 7.65
C ASP A 160 8.87 -18.84 6.28
N ILE A 161 7.90 -18.16 5.70
CA ILE A 161 7.65 -18.23 4.26
C ILE A 161 8.60 -17.21 3.63
N LYS A 162 9.65 -17.70 2.95
CA LYS A 162 10.76 -16.87 2.46
C LYS A 162 10.37 -16.00 1.27
N GLU A 163 11.32 -15.17 0.84
CA GLU A 163 11.16 -14.28 -0.32
C GLU A 163 10.67 -15.05 -1.53
N GLY A 164 9.61 -14.55 -2.18
CA GLY A 164 9.05 -15.06 -3.43
C GLY A 164 8.61 -16.52 -3.41
N THR A 165 8.44 -17.14 -2.23
CA THR A 165 8.17 -18.60 -2.15
C THR A 165 7.02 -19.03 -3.06
N PHE A 166 5.94 -18.26 -3.16
CA PHE A 166 4.77 -18.51 -4.01
C PHE A 166 4.53 -17.35 -5.00
N ASP A 167 5.55 -16.55 -5.31
CA ASP A 167 5.43 -15.45 -6.26
C ASP A 167 4.90 -15.96 -7.60
N GLY A 168 3.88 -15.32 -8.16
CA GLY A 168 3.28 -15.69 -9.44
C GLY A 168 2.43 -16.98 -9.44
N CYS A 169 2.11 -17.58 -8.29
CA CYS A 169 1.18 -18.71 -8.19
C CYS A 169 -0.26 -18.26 -8.44
N ARG A 170 -0.60 -17.95 -9.68
CA ARG A 170 -1.86 -17.27 -10.05
C ARG A 170 -3.13 -18.06 -9.74
N SER A 171 -3.06 -19.40 -9.74
CA SER A 171 -4.20 -20.27 -9.42
C SER A 171 -4.31 -20.61 -7.93
N LEU A 172 -3.38 -20.13 -7.08
CA LEU A 172 -3.37 -20.43 -5.65
C LEU A 172 -4.57 -19.74 -4.99
N LYS A 173 -5.52 -20.55 -4.54
CA LYS A 173 -6.80 -20.11 -3.95
C LYS A 173 -6.75 -20.06 -2.43
N THR A 174 -6.12 -21.09 -1.84
CA THR A 174 -6.12 -21.31 -0.39
C THR A 174 -4.73 -21.65 0.13
N VAL A 175 -4.38 -21.08 1.27
CA VAL A 175 -3.17 -21.41 2.02
C VAL A 175 -3.58 -21.79 3.44
N ASN A 176 -3.53 -23.08 3.75
CA ASN A 176 -3.90 -23.57 5.08
C ASN A 176 -2.71 -23.42 6.04
N THR A 177 -2.88 -22.60 7.06
CA THR A 177 -1.88 -22.33 8.11
C THR A 177 -2.29 -22.84 9.50
N GLU A 178 -3.38 -23.61 9.62
CA GLU A 178 -3.92 -24.08 10.92
C GLU A 178 -2.88 -24.80 11.80
N GLU A 179 -1.97 -25.54 11.19
CA GLU A 179 -0.91 -26.25 11.91
C GLU A 179 0.40 -25.46 11.98
N ALA A 180 0.52 -24.29 11.34
CA ALA A 180 1.77 -23.51 11.24
C ALA A 180 2.10 -22.73 12.54
N ALA A 181 2.16 -23.43 13.67
CA ALA A 181 2.29 -22.82 15.01
C ALA A 181 3.63 -22.10 15.24
N PHE A 182 4.65 -22.33 14.41
CA PHE A 182 5.95 -21.67 14.53
C PHE A 182 6.18 -20.59 13.48
N LEU A 183 5.21 -20.35 12.59
CA LEU A 183 5.36 -19.33 11.53
C LEU A 183 5.44 -17.92 12.13
N LYS A 184 6.54 -17.21 11.84
CA LYS A 184 6.85 -15.88 12.38
C LYS A 184 6.90 -14.78 11.32
N SER A 185 7.25 -15.14 10.08
CA SER A 185 7.35 -14.14 9.04
C SER A 185 6.83 -14.59 7.68
N ILE A 186 6.25 -13.62 6.97
CA ILE A 186 5.92 -13.68 5.55
C ILE A 186 6.96 -12.81 4.84
N GLY A 187 7.78 -13.41 4.00
CA GLY A 187 8.90 -12.75 3.32
C GLY A 187 8.46 -11.80 2.21
N LYS A 188 9.41 -11.04 1.68
CA LYS A 188 9.22 -10.15 0.55
C LYS A 188 8.65 -10.91 -0.65
N GLY A 189 7.55 -10.38 -1.23
CA GLY A 189 6.88 -10.95 -2.40
C GLY A 189 6.41 -12.40 -2.23
N ALA A 190 6.28 -12.90 -1.00
CA ALA A 190 6.02 -14.32 -0.74
C ALA A 190 4.79 -14.88 -1.46
N PHE A 191 3.75 -14.05 -1.63
CA PHE A 191 2.51 -14.35 -2.35
C PHE A 191 2.21 -13.31 -3.43
N ASN A 192 3.21 -12.53 -3.87
CA ASN A 192 2.99 -11.52 -4.90
C ASN A 192 2.43 -12.16 -6.18
N GLY A 193 1.38 -11.56 -6.74
CA GLY A 193 0.75 -12.10 -7.96
C GLY A 193 -0.08 -13.38 -7.78
N CYS A 194 -0.36 -13.82 -6.54
CA CYS A 194 -1.32 -14.88 -6.27
C CYS A 194 -2.75 -14.35 -6.48
N SER A 195 -3.09 -14.08 -7.74
CA SER A 195 -4.31 -13.35 -8.11
C SER A 195 -5.62 -14.06 -7.76
N SER A 196 -5.60 -15.37 -7.55
CA SER A 196 -6.76 -16.17 -7.11
C SER A 196 -6.83 -16.37 -5.60
N LEU A 197 -5.86 -15.88 -4.82
CA LEU A 197 -5.82 -16.08 -3.36
C LEU A 197 -6.96 -15.30 -2.69
N PHE A 198 -7.86 -16.03 -2.03
CA PHE A 198 -9.00 -15.47 -1.30
C PHE A 198 -9.12 -15.99 0.13
N ASP A 199 -8.48 -17.11 0.46
CA ASP A 199 -8.58 -17.77 1.75
C ASP A 199 -7.18 -17.99 2.35
N LEU A 200 -6.81 -17.09 3.24
CA LEU A 200 -5.58 -17.18 4.05
C LEU A 200 -5.82 -16.49 5.40
N THR A 201 -5.68 -17.26 6.47
CA THR A 201 -5.64 -16.73 7.83
C THR A 201 -4.22 -16.85 8.38
N LEU A 202 -3.63 -15.77 8.86
CA LEU A 202 -2.30 -15.81 9.47
C LEU A 202 -2.38 -16.26 10.92
N PRO A 203 -1.48 -17.17 11.38
CA PRO A 203 -1.41 -17.54 12.79
C PRO A 203 -0.93 -16.35 13.65
N LYS A 204 -1.39 -16.34 14.92
CA LYS A 204 -1.03 -15.28 15.90
C LYS A 204 0.45 -15.24 16.29
N THR A 205 1.28 -16.09 15.71
CA THR A 205 2.72 -16.11 15.89
C THR A 205 3.46 -15.25 14.87
N VAL A 206 2.76 -14.81 13.80
CA VAL A 206 3.35 -13.94 12.77
C VAL A 206 3.60 -12.55 13.35
N ILE A 207 4.85 -12.09 13.22
CA ILE A 207 5.30 -10.77 13.69
C ILE A 207 5.75 -9.85 12.54
N ARG A 208 5.93 -10.40 11.32
CA ARG A 208 6.39 -9.62 10.16
C ARG A 208 5.67 -10.01 8.86
N ILE A 209 5.28 -8.98 8.10
CA ILE A 209 4.81 -9.08 6.71
C ILE A 209 5.78 -8.24 5.87
N GLY A 210 6.47 -8.85 4.93
CA GLY A 210 7.51 -8.22 4.11
C GLY A 210 6.96 -7.35 2.97
N ASP A 211 7.88 -6.68 2.27
CA ASP A 211 7.55 -5.86 1.11
C ASP A 211 6.84 -6.68 0.04
N GLN A 212 5.77 -6.13 -0.55
CA GLN A 212 4.99 -6.78 -1.60
C GLN A 212 4.47 -8.20 -1.24
N ALA A 213 4.44 -8.56 0.06
CA ALA A 213 4.14 -9.93 0.48
C ALA A 213 2.83 -10.48 -0.12
N PHE A 214 1.82 -9.64 -0.26
CA PHE A 214 0.51 -9.92 -0.87
C PHE A 214 0.22 -8.99 -2.06
N GLY A 215 1.24 -8.38 -2.64
CA GLY A 215 1.07 -7.51 -3.81
C GLY A 215 0.33 -8.25 -4.94
N ASN A 216 -0.63 -7.58 -5.59
CA ASN A 216 -1.40 -8.14 -6.72
C ASN A 216 -2.24 -9.40 -6.39
N CYS A 217 -2.57 -9.64 -5.10
CA CYS A 217 -3.54 -10.64 -4.68
C CYS A 217 -4.97 -10.11 -4.93
N SER A 218 -5.37 -10.04 -6.18
CA SER A 218 -6.58 -9.32 -6.61
C SER A 218 -7.90 -9.94 -6.15
N SER A 219 -7.90 -11.21 -5.71
CA SER A 219 -9.08 -11.89 -5.16
C SER A 219 -9.15 -11.87 -3.62
N LEU A 220 -8.15 -11.30 -2.95
CA LEU A 220 -8.10 -11.24 -1.48
C LEU A 220 -9.11 -10.19 -0.99
N ASP A 221 -10.29 -10.65 -0.58
CA ASP A 221 -11.43 -9.79 -0.21
C ASP A 221 -11.46 -9.45 1.28
N ARG A 222 -10.93 -10.33 2.13
CA ARG A 222 -10.79 -10.18 3.58
C ARG A 222 -9.42 -10.62 4.03
N PHE A 223 -8.83 -9.85 4.92
CA PHE A 223 -7.53 -10.19 5.48
C PHE A 223 -7.41 -9.64 6.90
N ASP A 224 -7.32 -10.54 7.87
CA ASP A 224 -7.10 -10.18 9.25
C ASP A 224 -5.59 -10.19 9.56
N ILE A 225 -5.05 -9.01 9.85
CA ILE A 225 -3.67 -8.88 10.29
C ILE A 225 -3.63 -9.18 11.79
N PRO A 226 -2.88 -10.22 12.25
CA PRO A 226 -2.80 -10.53 13.67
C PRO A 226 -2.20 -9.38 14.50
N GLU A 227 -2.73 -9.17 15.71
CA GLU A 227 -2.19 -8.17 16.68
C GLU A 227 -0.74 -8.40 17.08
N SER A 228 -0.19 -9.58 16.78
CA SER A 228 1.23 -9.88 16.96
C SER A 228 2.15 -9.18 15.95
N VAL A 229 1.61 -8.73 14.81
CA VAL A 229 2.40 -8.12 13.74
C VAL A 229 2.99 -6.79 14.19
N GLU A 230 4.31 -6.65 14.02
CA GLU A 230 5.12 -5.51 14.43
C GLU A 230 5.66 -4.71 13.23
N SER A 231 5.59 -5.29 12.02
CA SER A 231 5.98 -4.59 10.79
C SER A 231 5.21 -5.10 9.57
N ILE A 232 4.82 -4.14 8.71
CA ILE A 232 4.22 -4.36 7.40
C ILE A 232 5.09 -3.59 6.41
N GLY A 233 5.62 -4.28 5.40
CA GLY A 233 6.56 -3.68 4.45
C GLY A 233 5.89 -2.85 3.36
N HIS A 234 6.72 -2.17 2.57
CA HIS A 234 6.30 -1.36 1.42
C HIS A 234 5.46 -2.20 0.43
N SER A 235 4.37 -1.61 -0.07
CA SER A 235 3.52 -2.25 -1.08
C SER A 235 2.95 -3.63 -0.67
N ALA A 236 2.89 -3.93 0.65
CA ALA A 236 2.54 -5.26 1.13
C ALA A 236 1.19 -5.77 0.58
N PHE A 237 0.23 -4.90 0.35
CA PHE A 237 -1.10 -5.18 -0.21
C PHE A 237 -1.39 -4.38 -1.49
N LEU A 238 -0.34 -3.98 -2.21
CA LEU A 238 -0.47 -3.25 -3.48
C LEU A 238 -1.40 -3.99 -4.44
N ASN A 239 -2.42 -3.30 -4.99
CA ASN A 239 -3.39 -3.85 -5.95
C ASN A 239 -4.18 -5.07 -5.43
N CYS A 240 -4.42 -5.18 -4.12
CA CYS A 240 -5.42 -6.10 -3.59
C CYS A 240 -6.83 -5.55 -3.88
N THR A 241 -7.23 -5.64 -5.16
CA THR A 241 -8.41 -4.93 -5.67
C THR A 241 -9.74 -5.39 -5.08
N ALA A 242 -9.82 -6.60 -4.53
CA ALA A 242 -11.00 -7.11 -3.85
C ALA A 242 -11.05 -6.74 -2.36
N LEU A 243 -9.94 -6.33 -1.74
CA LEU A 243 -9.85 -6.07 -0.30
C LEU A 243 -10.86 -5.00 0.12
N SER A 244 -11.82 -5.38 0.97
CA SER A 244 -12.98 -4.55 1.31
C SER A 244 -12.81 -3.75 2.59
N SER A 245 -12.07 -4.26 3.55
CA SER A 245 -11.75 -3.59 4.82
C SER A 245 -10.42 -4.07 5.37
N ILE A 246 -9.79 -3.23 6.21
CA ILE A 246 -8.55 -3.60 6.90
C ILE A 246 -8.53 -2.97 8.30
N VAL A 247 -7.98 -3.72 9.27
CA VAL A 247 -7.67 -3.22 10.61
C VAL A 247 -6.15 -3.28 10.78
N ILE A 248 -5.53 -2.16 11.06
CA ILE A 248 -4.09 -2.07 11.30
C ILE A 248 -3.82 -2.38 12.79
N PRO A 249 -2.94 -3.35 13.10
CA PRO A 249 -2.61 -3.72 14.48
C PRO A 249 -2.01 -2.58 15.29
N SER A 250 -2.22 -2.61 16.60
CA SER A 250 -1.82 -1.55 17.54
C SER A 250 -0.30 -1.32 17.64
N LYS A 251 0.52 -2.27 17.21
CA LYS A 251 1.99 -2.15 17.18
C LYS A 251 2.53 -1.44 15.93
N ILE A 252 1.68 -1.23 14.93
CA ILE A 252 2.07 -0.55 13.69
C ILE A 252 1.86 0.95 13.89
N SER A 253 2.91 1.73 13.80
CA SER A 253 2.87 3.19 13.91
C SER A 253 2.98 3.92 12.56
N VAL A 254 3.28 3.20 11.48
CA VAL A 254 3.39 3.77 10.13
C VAL A 254 2.72 2.83 9.12
N VAL A 255 1.83 3.37 8.31
CA VAL A 255 1.40 2.72 7.07
C VAL A 255 2.40 3.12 5.99
N ASP A 256 3.21 2.19 5.55
CA ASP A 256 4.37 2.43 4.69
C ASP A 256 3.99 2.74 3.23
N GLU A 257 4.99 3.06 2.40
CA GLU A 257 4.82 3.45 1.00
C GLU A 257 4.02 2.39 0.21
N ASN A 258 3.00 2.85 -0.54
CA ASN A 258 2.13 2.05 -1.41
C ASN A 258 1.45 0.84 -0.73
N THR A 259 1.40 0.78 0.61
CA THR A 259 0.95 -0.44 1.31
C THR A 259 -0.42 -0.92 0.83
N PHE A 260 -1.39 -0.03 0.65
CA PHE A 260 -2.74 -0.32 0.15
C PHE A 260 -3.05 0.36 -1.18
N ALA A 261 -2.03 0.82 -1.91
CA ALA A 261 -2.26 1.47 -3.20
C ALA A 261 -2.99 0.55 -4.17
N GLY A 262 -4.02 1.07 -4.83
CA GLY A 262 -4.84 0.30 -5.77
C GLY A 262 -5.80 -0.71 -5.14
N CYS A 263 -6.05 -0.66 -3.82
CA CYS A 263 -7.11 -1.43 -3.17
C CYS A 263 -8.48 -0.80 -3.46
N THR A 264 -8.93 -0.94 -4.71
CA THR A 264 -10.09 -0.22 -5.25
C THR A 264 -11.42 -0.58 -4.59
N SER A 265 -11.53 -1.73 -3.91
CA SER A 265 -12.72 -2.13 -3.16
C SER A 265 -12.67 -1.75 -1.67
N LEU A 266 -11.56 -1.18 -1.18
CA LEU A 266 -11.39 -0.84 0.23
C LEU A 266 -12.37 0.28 0.61
N THR A 267 -13.32 -0.04 1.49
CA THR A 267 -14.36 0.90 1.96
C THR A 267 -13.99 1.54 3.30
N SER A 268 -13.19 0.84 4.11
CA SER A 268 -12.77 1.30 5.44
C SER A 268 -11.39 0.77 5.81
N ALA A 269 -10.60 1.60 6.47
CA ALA A 269 -9.34 1.23 7.10
C ALA A 269 -9.36 1.77 8.53
N THR A 270 -9.19 0.87 9.52
CA THR A 270 -9.09 1.27 10.92
C THR A 270 -7.63 1.43 11.30
N LEU A 271 -7.26 2.63 11.72
CA LEU A 271 -5.92 2.98 12.17
C LEU A 271 -5.85 2.89 13.70
N PRO A 272 -4.73 2.43 14.29
CA PRO A 272 -4.55 2.42 15.74
C PRO A 272 -4.26 3.83 16.26
N GLU A 273 -4.61 4.08 17.53
CA GLU A 273 -4.33 5.34 18.23
C GLU A 273 -2.83 5.69 18.35
N THR A 274 -1.95 4.73 18.03
CA THR A 274 -0.49 4.90 18.02
C THR A 274 0.06 5.26 16.64
N MET A 275 -0.81 5.46 15.64
CA MET A 275 -0.38 5.80 14.27
C MET A 275 0.36 7.14 14.27
N TYR A 276 1.57 7.14 13.71
CA TYR A 276 2.44 8.31 13.61
C TYR A 276 2.45 8.92 12.21
N ALA A 277 2.39 8.05 11.18
CA ALA A 277 2.47 8.51 9.80
C ALA A 277 1.72 7.64 8.81
N ILE A 278 1.20 8.29 7.77
CA ILE A 278 0.72 7.63 6.54
C ILE A 278 1.71 7.97 5.43
N GLY A 279 2.31 6.92 4.85
CA GLY A 279 3.40 6.97 3.88
C GLY A 279 2.98 7.42 2.48
N TYR A 280 3.98 7.58 1.62
CA TYR A 280 3.81 7.97 0.22
C TYR A 280 2.87 7.00 -0.51
N LYS A 281 1.79 7.54 -1.10
CA LYS A 281 0.79 6.74 -1.82
C LYS A 281 0.17 5.59 -1.02
N ALA A 282 0.16 5.62 0.31
CA ALA A 282 -0.26 4.49 1.12
C ALA A 282 -1.68 3.99 0.79
N PHE A 283 -2.62 4.90 0.48
CA PHE A 283 -4.00 4.61 0.04
C PHE A 283 -4.30 5.14 -1.36
N PHE A 284 -3.28 5.35 -2.20
CA PHE A 284 -3.45 5.84 -3.55
C PHE A 284 -4.45 4.98 -4.34
N GLY A 285 -5.49 5.61 -4.92
CA GLY A 285 -6.47 4.92 -5.74
C GLY A 285 -7.41 3.97 -5.00
N CYS A 286 -7.54 4.10 -3.67
CA CYS A 286 -8.58 3.42 -2.89
C CYS A 286 -9.95 4.08 -3.17
N SER A 287 -10.45 3.87 -4.39
CA SER A 287 -11.59 4.62 -4.94
C SER A 287 -12.91 4.45 -4.18
N LYS A 288 -13.06 3.36 -3.40
CA LYS A 288 -14.25 3.13 -2.55
C LYS A 288 -14.05 3.54 -1.09
N LEU A 289 -12.87 4.02 -0.69
CA LEU A 289 -12.64 4.49 0.68
C LEU A 289 -13.49 5.74 0.94
N SER A 290 -14.52 5.58 1.77
CA SER A 290 -15.53 6.63 2.01
C SER A 290 -15.23 7.50 3.22
N SER A 291 -14.49 6.98 4.18
CA SER A 291 -14.04 7.69 5.38
C SER A 291 -12.72 7.10 5.89
N ILE A 292 -11.97 7.92 6.60
CA ILE A 292 -10.77 7.53 7.33
C ILE A 292 -10.67 8.38 8.59
N ASP A 293 -10.59 7.71 9.74
CA ASP A 293 -10.36 8.36 11.02
C ASP A 293 -8.85 8.39 11.29
N MET A 294 -8.26 9.56 11.18
CA MET A 294 -6.85 9.79 11.45
C MET A 294 -6.68 10.12 12.94
N PRO A 295 -5.92 9.32 13.72
CA PRO A 295 -5.76 9.57 15.16
C PRO A 295 -4.89 10.81 15.44
N GLU A 296 -5.13 11.45 16.59
CA GLU A 296 -4.42 12.67 17.02
C GLU A 296 -2.92 12.49 17.26
N SER A 297 -2.45 11.24 17.30
CA SER A 297 -1.01 10.91 17.40
C SER A 297 -0.23 11.13 16.10
N MET A 298 -0.92 11.42 14.99
CA MET A 298 -0.27 11.57 13.68
C MET A 298 0.44 12.92 13.55
N ASP A 299 1.72 12.85 13.11
CA ASP A 299 2.55 14.01 12.80
C ASP A 299 2.85 14.15 11.30
N TYR A 300 2.68 13.07 10.51
CA TYR A 300 3.07 13.07 9.09
C TYR A 300 2.02 12.44 8.19
N LEU A 301 1.70 13.21 7.15
CA LEU A 301 0.91 12.77 6.00
C LEU A 301 1.76 12.98 4.73
N GLN A 302 2.24 11.89 4.15
CA GLN A 302 3.16 11.92 3.01
C GLN A 302 2.45 12.26 1.68
N PRO A 303 3.20 12.72 0.66
CA PRO A 303 2.60 13.05 -0.64
C PRO A 303 1.77 11.91 -1.25
N MET A 304 0.67 12.28 -1.92
CA MET A 304 -0.25 11.38 -2.62
C MET A 304 -0.90 10.31 -1.73
N ALA A 305 -0.87 10.45 -0.38
CA ALA A 305 -1.34 9.43 0.55
C ALA A 305 -2.77 8.95 0.24
N PHE A 306 -3.69 9.86 -0.10
CA PHE A 306 -5.09 9.59 -0.46
C PHE A 306 -5.45 10.04 -1.87
N MET A 307 -4.45 10.23 -2.75
CA MET A 307 -4.72 10.65 -4.12
C MET A 307 -5.65 9.65 -4.82
N ASN A 308 -6.71 10.14 -5.48
CA ASN A 308 -7.75 9.35 -6.16
C ASN A 308 -8.60 8.46 -5.23
N CYS A 309 -8.76 8.82 -3.95
CA CYS A 309 -9.79 8.24 -3.08
C CYS A 309 -11.14 8.89 -3.39
N SER A 310 -11.70 8.56 -4.55
CA SER A 310 -12.83 9.28 -5.14
C SER A 310 -14.14 9.23 -4.35
N SER A 311 -14.29 8.28 -3.41
CA SER A 311 -15.45 8.18 -2.51
C SER A 311 -15.26 8.87 -1.17
N LEU A 312 -14.06 9.36 -0.85
CA LEU A 312 -13.77 10.02 0.43
C LEU A 312 -14.57 11.32 0.52
N SER A 313 -15.47 11.43 1.50
CA SER A 313 -16.45 12.51 1.58
C SER A 313 -16.07 13.63 2.54
N SER A 314 -15.37 13.30 3.60
CA SER A 314 -14.88 14.24 4.61
C SER A 314 -13.57 13.76 5.21
N VAL A 315 -12.77 14.71 5.71
CA VAL A 315 -11.56 14.42 6.45
C VAL A 315 -11.32 15.47 7.53
N THR A 316 -10.92 15.00 8.72
CA THR A 316 -10.41 15.83 9.81
C THR A 316 -8.90 15.61 9.90
N ILE A 317 -8.13 16.66 9.78
CA ILE A 317 -6.67 16.61 9.87
C ILE A 317 -6.27 16.70 11.34
N PRO A 318 -5.46 15.74 11.87
CA PRO A 318 -4.99 15.76 13.26
C PRO A 318 -4.10 16.97 13.59
N SER A 319 -4.13 17.37 14.86
CA SER A 319 -3.43 18.57 15.36
C SER A 319 -1.89 18.47 15.30
N GLY A 320 -1.30 17.29 15.11
CA GLY A 320 0.15 17.10 14.90
C GLY A 320 0.62 17.48 13.49
N ILE A 321 -0.28 17.47 12.49
CA ILE A 321 0.05 17.71 11.07
C ILE A 321 0.30 19.21 10.85
N LYS A 322 1.47 19.55 10.30
CA LYS A 322 1.88 20.92 9.97
C LYS A 322 1.81 21.23 8.48
N GLU A 323 1.84 20.21 7.65
CA GLU A 323 1.83 20.31 6.19
C GLU A 323 0.83 19.33 5.59
N ILE A 324 -0.05 19.81 4.74
CA ILE A 324 -0.82 18.97 3.83
C ILE A 324 0.05 18.77 2.60
N SER A 325 0.66 17.61 2.50
CA SER A 325 1.67 17.32 1.47
C SER A 325 1.12 17.36 0.04
N ASN A 326 2.03 17.44 -0.94
CA ASN A 326 1.69 17.52 -2.36
C ASN A 326 0.75 16.38 -2.78
N ASN A 327 -0.34 16.74 -3.47
CA ASN A 327 -1.36 15.80 -3.97
C ASN A 327 -1.99 14.89 -2.91
N ALA A 328 -1.93 15.23 -1.62
CA ALA A 328 -2.37 14.33 -0.54
C ALA A 328 -3.81 13.84 -0.74
N PHE A 329 -4.72 14.70 -1.20
CA PHE A 329 -6.14 14.42 -1.46
C PHE A 329 -6.56 14.73 -2.91
N SER A 330 -5.60 14.89 -3.83
CA SER A 330 -5.91 15.17 -5.23
C SER A 330 -6.79 14.08 -5.84
N GLY A 331 -7.85 14.45 -6.55
CA GLY A 331 -8.80 13.50 -7.16
C GLY A 331 -9.77 12.85 -6.17
N CYS A 332 -9.91 13.39 -4.95
CA CYS A 332 -10.96 13.00 -4.01
C CYS A 332 -12.29 13.67 -4.40
N THR A 333 -12.86 13.24 -5.53
CA THR A 333 -13.98 13.90 -6.19
C THR A 333 -15.30 13.93 -5.39
N SER A 334 -15.39 13.21 -4.28
CA SER A 334 -16.51 13.28 -3.33
C SER A 334 -16.21 14.11 -2.08
N LEU A 335 -14.98 14.63 -1.92
CA LEU A 335 -14.55 15.34 -0.71
C LEU A 335 -15.18 16.73 -0.66
N THR A 336 -16.19 16.88 0.21
CA THR A 336 -16.94 18.13 0.38
C THR A 336 -16.49 18.93 1.60
N THR A 337 -15.89 18.28 2.58
CA THR A 337 -15.54 18.91 3.86
C THR A 337 -14.14 18.50 4.31
N VAL A 338 -13.34 19.49 4.64
CA VAL A 338 -12.02 19.33 5.26
C VAL A 338 -11.94 20.22 6.50
N THR A 339 -11.55 19.65 7.64
CA THR A 339 -11.25 20.41 8.85
C THR A 339 -9.73 20.47 9.01
N LEU A 340 -9.18 21.67 8.99
CA LEU A 340 -7.76 21.96 9.19
C LEU A 340 -7.53 22.42 10.64
N PRO A 341 -6.53 21.86 11.35
CA PRO A 341 -6.16 22.34 12.68
C PRO A 341 -5.27 23.58 12.61
N GLU A 342 -5.17 24.29 13.76
CA GLU A 342 -4.30 25.45 13.92
C GLU A 342 -2.79 25.16 13.79
N SER A 343 -2.40 23.91 13.62
CA SER A 343 -0.99 23.51 13.38
C SER A 343 -0.57 23.63 11.93
N VAL A 344 -1.52 23.68 10.98
CA VAL A 344 -1.20 23.65 9.53
C VAL A 344 -0.62 24.98 9.09
N THR A 345 0.62 24.95 8.62
CA THR A 345 1.35 26.10 8.10
C THR A 345 1.47 26.10 6.58
N THR A 346 1.31 24.94 5.95
CA THR A 346 1.52 24.78 4.50
C THR A 346 0.49 23.83 3.89
N ILE A 347 -0.07 24.23 2.76
CA ILE A 347 -0.84 23.38 1.86
C ILE A 347 -0.02 23.22 0.59
N GLY A 348 0.39 21.96 0.31
CA GLY A 348 1.29 21.63 -0.80
C GLY A 348 0.65 21.71 -2.18
N GLN A 349 1.48 21.51 -3.20
CA GLN A 349 1.06 21.51 -4.60
C GLN A 349 -0.06 20.52 -4.85
N ALA A 350 -1.16 20.99 -5.47
CA ALA A 350 -2.32 20.17 -5.85
C ALA A 350 -2.91 19.34 -4.70
N ALA A 351 -2.74 19.78 -3.44
CA ALA A 351 -3.12 18.99 -2.26
C ALA A 351 -4.60 18.59 -2.26
N PHE A 352 -5.50 19.44 -2.73
CA PHE A 352 -6.96 19.25 -2.85
C PHE A 352 -7.45 19.45 -4.28
N SER A 353 -6.58 19.32 -5.28
CA SER A 353 -6.97 19.45 -6.68
C SER A 353 -8.05 18.42 -7.04
N ASP A 354 -9.08 18.83 -7.80
CA ASP A 354 -10.20 17.99 -8.23
C ASP A 354 -11.00 17.40 -7.04
N CYS A 355 -11.18 18.22 -5.99
CA CYS A 355 -12.08 17.94 -4.87
C CYS A 355 -13.41 18.68 -5.03
N LYS A 356 -14.47 18.15 -4.39
CA LYS A 356 -15.81 18.75 -4.41
C LYS A 356 -16.05 19.65 -3.19
N LEU A 357 -15.03 20.35 -2.72
CA LEU A 357 -15.15 21.25 -1.57
C LEU A 357 -16.17 22.36 -1.84
N THR A 358 -17.07 22.59 -0.87
CA THR A 358 -18.03 23.69 -0.92
C THR A 358 -17.56 24.86 -0.06
N ALA A 359 -16.79 24.61 0.97
CA ALA A 359 -16.17 25.60 1.81
C ALA A 359 -14.80 25.14 2.31
N ILE A 360 -13.93 26.09 2.59
CA ILE A 360 -12.66 25.84 3.28
C ILE A 360 -12.38 27.00 4.25
N GLU A 361 -11.93 26.65 5.46
CA GLU A 361 -11.47 27.58 6.46
C GLU A 361 -9.97 27.37 6.68
N PHE A 362 -9.18 28.42 6.52
CA PHE A 362 -7.74 28.43 6.73
C PHE A 362 -7.39 28.94 8.12
N PRO A 363 -6.59 28.19 8.89
CA PRO A 363 -6.17 28.60 10.22
C PRO A 363 -5.23 29.81 10.17
N GLU A 364 -5.13 30.54 11.27
CA GLU A 364 -4.23 31.70 11.42
C GLU A 364 -2.76 31.33 11.16
N SER A 365 -2.37 30.10 11.45
CA SER A 365 -1.01 29.57 11.26
C SER A 365 -0.61 29.38 9.79
N LEU A 366 -1.57 29.35 8.85
CA LEU A 366 -1.27 29.07 7.44
C LEU A 366 -0.43 30.19 6.83
N THR A 367 0.71 29.84 6.24
CA THR A 367 1.64 30.77 5.61
C THR A 367 1.81 30.55 4.10
N ASN A 368 1.59 29.33 3.62
CA ASN A 368 1.86 28.98 2.23
C ASN A 368 0.78 28.10 1.61
N ILE A 369 0.39 28.42 0.37
CA ILE A 369 -0.49 27.62 -0.48
C ILE A 369 0.24 27.33 -1.80
N GLY A 370 0.44 26.04 -2.07
CA GLY A 370 1.14 25.55 -3.25
C GLY A 370 0.36 25.72 -4.55
N SER A 371 1.06 25.60 -5.66
CA SER A 371 0.48 25.69 -7.01
C SER A 371 -0.63 24.63 -7.18
N ASN A 372 -1.76 25.00 -7.79
CA ASN A 372 -2.90 24.11 -8.06
C ASN A 372 -3.54 23.50 -6.80
N ALA A 373 -3.29 24.02 -5.60
CA ALA A 373 -3.74 23.40 -4.35
C ALA A 373 -5.25 23.08 -4.35
N PHE A 374 -6.07 23.95 -4.93
CA PHE A 374 -7.53 23.86 -5.08
C PHE A 374 -7.97 23.99 -6.54
N SER A 375 -7.11 23.63 -7.51
CA SER A 375 -7.50 23.62 -8.92
C SER A 375 -8.63 22.61 -9.14
N PHE A 376 -9.57 22.91 -10.03
CA PHE A 376 -10.78 22.12 -10.29
C PHE A 376 -11.71 21.93 -9.08
N CYS A 377 -11.55 22.72 -8.01
CA CYS A 377 -12.53 22.81 -6.91
C CYS A 377 -13.66 23.82 -7.31
N ASP A 378 -14.39 23.51 -8.36
CA ASP A 378 -15.36 24.44 -8.98
C ASP A 378 -16.64 24.64 -8.15
N TRP A 379 -16.78 23.90 -7.05
CA TRP A 379 -17.94 23.94 -6.14
C TRP A 379 -17.71 24.82 -4.91
N LEU A 380 -16.52 25.47 -4.79
CA LEU A 380 -16.24 26.37 -3.66
C LEU A 380 -17.18 27.57 -3.69
N GLU A 381 -17.94 27.72 -2.61
CA GLU A 381 -18.84 28.84 -2.35
C GLU A 381 -18.22 29.82 -1.35
N THR A 382 -17.39 29.32 -0.43
CA THR A 382 -16.78 30.14 0.63
C THR A 382 -15.34 29.73 0.90
N VAL A 383 -14.48 30.72 0.97
CA VAL A 383 -13.08 30.62 1.43
C VAL A 383 -12.91 31.56 2.60
N THR A 384 -12.68 31.03 3.81
CA THR A 384 -12.48 31.84 5.02
C THR A 384 -11.02 31.82 5.42
N CYS A 385 -10.43 32.98 5.62
CA CYS A 385 -9.08 33.16 6.15
C CYS A 385 -9.16 33.83 7.51
N THR A 386 -8.54 33.20 8.53
CA THR A 386 -8.48 33.80 9.87
C THR A 386 -7.18 34.56 10.13
N SER A 387 -6.17 34.39 9.26
CA SER A 387 -4.88 35.11 9.37
C SER A 387 -4.97 36.55 9.00
N TYR A 388 -4.32 37.41 9.80
CA TYR A 388 -4.14 38.84 9.52
C TYR A 388 -3.07 39.12 8.44
N ILE A 389 -2.24 38.13 8.13
CA ILE A 389 -1.24 38.20 7.05
C ILE A 389 -1.67 37.24 5.97
N PRO A 390 -1.96 37.68 4.74
CA PRO A 390 -2.34 36.79 3.66
C PRO A 390 -1.28 35.70 3.42
N PRO A 391 -1.67 34.41 3.44
CA PRO A 391 -0.75 33.34 3.08
C PRO A 391 -0.16 33.55 1.67
N VAL A 392 1.10 33.22 1.49
CA VAL A 392 1.76 33.31 0.19
C VAL A 392 1.19 32.24 -0.75
N MET A 393 0.67 32.64 -1.90
CA MET A 393 0.33 31.72 -2.99
C MET A 393 1.52 31.57 -3.92
N GLU A 394 1.95 30.31 -4.17
CA GLU A 394 3.04 30.03 -5.11
C GLU A 394 2.68 30.34 -6.57
N SER A 395 1.38 30.35 -6.89
CA SER A 395 0.88 30.59 -8.24
C SER A 395 -0.55 31.11 -8.22
N PHE A 396 -0.92 31.90 -9.23
CA PHE A 396 -2.31 32.37 -9.47
C PHE A 396 -3.30 31.23 -9.78
N ASN A 397 -2.84 30.02 -10.08
CA ASN A 397 -3.68 28.85 -10.30
C ASN A 397 -3.87 27.98 -9.03
N ALA A 398 -3.60 28.56 -7.84
CA ALA A 398 -3.86 27.89 -6.56
C ALA A 398 -5.32 27.46 -6.42
N PHE A 399 -6.25 28.29 -6.89
CA PHE A 399 -7.68 27.98 -7.00
C PHE A 399 -8.11 27.81 -8.46
N SER A 400 -9.29 27.24 -8.67
CA SER A 400 -9.90 27.21 -10.01
C SER A 400 -10.45 28.59 -10.40
N ASN A 401 -10.59 28.84 -11.72
CA ASN A 401 -11.24 30.08 -12.18
C ASN A 401 -12.67 30.20 -11.64
N ALA A 402 -13.40 29.09 -11.60
CA ALA A 402 -14.76 29.09 -11.07
C ALA A 402 -14.81 29.50 -9.58
N ALA A 403 -13.80 29.11 -8.77
CA ALA A 403 -13.70 29.54 -7.38
C ALA A 403 -13.38 31.03 -7.28
N TYR A 404 -12.48 31.56 -8.10
CA TYR A 404 -12.18 33.00 -8.15
C TYR A 404 -13.40 33.83 -8.54
N ASP A 405 -14.18 33.37 -9.50
CA ASP A 405 -15.35 34.09 -10.04
C ASP A 405 -16.57 34.01 -9.07
N ASN A 406 -16.77 32.87 -8.38
CA ASN A 406 -18.03 32.61 -7.67
C ASN A 406 -17.92 32.51 -6.15
N ALA A 407 -16.76 32.12 -5.61
CA ALA A 407 -16.63 31.97 -4.17
C ALA A 407 -16.51 33.31 -3.47
N THR A 408 -17.07 33.38 -2.26
CA THR A 408 -16.87 34.50 -1.37
C THR A 408 -15.61 34.28 -0.53
N LEU A 409 -14.63 35.15 -0.67
CA LEU A 409 -13.46 35.24 0.22
C LEU A 409 -13.80 36.05 1.45
N ILE A 410 -13.75 35.44 2.63
CA ILE A 410 -14.01 36.11 3.93
C ILE A 410 -12.66 36.25 4.65
N VAL A 411 -12.29 37.46 5.03
CA VAL A 411 -11.00 37.79 5.65
C VAL A 411 -11.19 38.69 6.88
N PRO A 412 -10.23 38.73 7.83
CA PRO A 412 -10.30 39.62 8.95
C PRO A 412 -10.41 41.11 8.50
N ASP A 413 -11.23 41.90 9.20
CA ASP A 413 -11.49 43.29 8.84
C ASP A 413 -10.19 44.11 8.71
N GLU A 414 -9.28 43.94 9.64
CA GLU A 414 -8.01 44.64 9.68
C GLU A 414 -7.06 44.27 8.54
N ALA A 415 -7.19 43.04 7.99
CA ALA A 415 -6.37 42.53 6.91
C ALA A 415 -7.02 42.69 5.52
N TYR A 416 -8.24 43.17 5.43
CA TYR A 416 -9.03 43.23 4.19
C TYR A 416 -8.26 43.84 3.00
N TYR A 417 -7.61 44.98 3.19
CA TYR A 417 -6.83 45.63 2.12
C TYR A 417 -5.53 44.87 1.78
N ASP A 418 -4.95 44.19 2.75
CA ASP A 418 -3.75 43.39 2.51
C ASP A 418 -4.06 42.20 1.60
N TYR A 419 -5.22 41.53 1.80
CA TYR A 419 -5.68 40.46 0.89
C TYR A 419 -5.97 40.97 -0.52
N LEU A 420 -6.63 42.14 -0.66
CA LEU A 420 -6.91 42.72 -1.97
C LEU A 420 -5.67 43.15 -2.77
N GLN A 421 -4.52 43.29 -2.14
CA GLN A 421 -3.25 43.66 -2.77
C GLN A 421 -2.27 42.51 -2.85
N SER A 422 -2.63 41.33 -2.29
CA SER A 422 -1.77 40.15 -2.26
C SER A 422 -1.98 39.30 -3.48
N TYR A 423 -0.87 38.88 -4.09
CA TYR A 423 -0.83 38.04 -5.27
C TYR A 423 -1.71 36.79 -5.14
N GLY A 424 -2.60 36.58 -6.10
CA GLY A 424 -3.54 35.46 -6.17
C GLY A 424 -4.81 35.66 -5.33
N TRP A 425 -4.74 36.39 -4.20
CA TRP A 425 -5.91 36.73 -3.40
C TRP A 425 -6.73 37.83 -4.06
N ASP A 426 -6.07 38.74 -4.76
CA ASP A 426 -6.65 39.83 -5.56
C ASP A 426 -7.50 39.35 -6.73
N MET A 427 -7.46 38.03 -7.05
CA MET A 427 -8.27 37.43 -8.10
C MET A 427 -9.70 37.07 -7.68
N PHE A 428 -10.01 37.01 -6.37
CA PHE A 428 -11.36 36.75 -5.91
C PHE A 428 -12.28 37.95 -6.20
N GLU A 429 -13.31 37.73 -7.03
CA GLU A 429 -14.26 38.78 -7.39
C GLU A 429 -15.11 39.21 -6.19
N ASN A 430 -15.40 38.31 -5.25
CA ASN A 430 -16.25 38.52 -4.08
C ASN A 430 -15.43 38.42 -2.79
N THR A 431 -14.85 39.54 -2.34
CA THR A 431 -14.11 39.59 -1.06
C THR A 431 -14.91 40.37 -0.03
N GLN A 432 -15.06 39.82 1.19
CA GLN A 432 -15.81 40.40 2.30
C GLN A 432 -14.95 40.44 3.56
N SER A 433 -15.22 41.45 4.40
CA SER A 433 -14.68 41.49 5.75
C SER A 433 -15.52 40.62 6.69
N ALA A 434 -14.87 39.85 7.56
CA ALA A 434 -15.51 39.04 8.60
C ALA A 434 -16.40 39.86 9.55
N ALA A 435 -16.06 41.13 9.75
CA ALA A 435 -16.86 42.03 10.58
C ALA A 435 -18.28 42.23 10.05
N ILE A 436 -18.50 42.07 8.74
CA ILE A 436 -19.86 42.16 8.15
C ILE A 436 -20.71 40.95 8.61
N GLU A 437 -20.13 39.75 8.61
CA GLU A 437 -20.84 38.53 9.07
C GLU A 437 -21.21 38.63 10.55
N ASP A 438 -20.26 39.00 11.41
CA ASP A 438 -20.47 39.12 12.86
C ASP A 438 -21.53 40.13 13.24
N VAL A 439 -21.60 41.25 12.51
CA VAL A 439 -22.57 42.30 12.80
C VAL A 439 -23.99 41.86 12.55
N PHE A 440 -24.24 41.02 11.53
CA PHE A 440 -25.56 40.51 11.20
C PHE A 440 -25.89 39.15 11.82
N ALA A 441 -24.88 38.39 12.32
CA ALA A 441 -25.10 37.17 13.05
C ALA A 441 -25.69 37.36 14.45
N GLU A 442 -25.35 38.47 15.12
CA GLU A 442 -25.80 38.79 16.48
C GLU A 442 -27.18 39.45 16.52
N THR A 443 -27.77 39.85 15.41
CA THR A 443 -29.03 40.59 15.36
C THR A 443 -30.06 39.93 14.44
N THR A 444 -31.33 40.07 14.72
CA THR A 444 -32.46 39.67 13.89
C THR A 444 -32.46 40.39 12.54
N ALA A 445 -31.48 40.14 11.70
CA ALA A 445 -31.39 40.42 10.28
C ALA A 445 -31.32 41.89 9.84
N VAL A 446 -31.42 42.91 10.70
CA VAL A 446 -31.36 44.34 10.28
C VAL A 446 -30.62 45.21 11.27
N ALA A 447 -29.86 46.18 10.76
CA ALA A 447 -29.08 47.14 11.58
C ALA A 447 -29.11 48.58 10.95
N ASP A 448 -28.92 49.62 11.75
CA ASP A 448 -28.73 50.96 11.23
C ASP A 448 -27.30 51.19 10.79
N ILE A 449 -27.11 51.71 9.59
CA ILE A 449 -25.81 52.01 8.99
C ILE A 449 -25.52 53.51 9.09
N PHE A 450 -24.33 53.83 9.61
CA PHE A 450 -23.87 55.20 9.77
C PHE A 450 -22.58 55.41 8.96
N ASN A 451 -22.35 56.65 8.48
CA ASN A 451 -21.03 57.04 7.99
C ASN A 451 -20.06 57.35 9.13
N MET A 452 -18.80 57.64 8.82
CA MET A 452 -17.76 58.02 9.81
C MET A 452 -18.05 59.31 10.59
N GLN A 453 -18.99 60.12 10.14
CA GLN A 453 -19.45 61.33 10.81
C GLN A 453 -20.67 61.06 11.72
N GLY A 454 -21.11 59.81 11.86
CA GLY A 454 -22.25 59.43 12.66
C GLY A 454 -23.62 59.74 12.02
N ILE A 455 -23.65 60.06 10.72
CA ILE A 455 -24.88 60.33 9.97
C ILE A 455 -25.45 58.98 9.51
N ILE A 456 -26.75 58.74 9.74
CA ILE A 456 -27.45 57.55 9.29
C ILE A 456 -27.50 57.53 7.75
N ILE A 457 -26.93 56.48 7.16
CA ILE A 457 -26.97 56.19 5.72
C ILE A 457 -28.18 55.33 5.37
N LYS A 458 -28.47 54.34 6.21
CA LYS A 458 -29.63 53.46 6.04
C LYS A 458 -30.15 52.94 7.39
N ARG A 459 -31.47 52.88 7.56
CA ARG A 459 -32.12 52.29 8.75
C ARG A 459 -32.62 50.91 8.43
N ASN A 460 -32.57 50.02 9.43
CA ASN A 460 -33.03 48.63 9.30
C ASN A 460 -32.46 47.92 8.04
N ALA A 461 -31.18 48.15 7.75
CA ALA A 461 -30.50 47.57 6.61
C ALA A 461 -30.24 46.08 6.83
N SER A 462 -30.45 45.26 5.79
CA SER A 462 -30.04 43.84 5.76
C SER A 462 -28.57 43.71 5.33
N LYS A 463 -28.06 42.49 5.34
CA LYS A 463 -26.74 42.18 4.82
C LYS A 463 -26.62 42.55 3.33
N GLU A 464 -27.64 42.26 2.51
CA GLU A 464 -27.67 42.64 1.10
C GLU A 464 -27.60 44.15 0.89
N ASP A 465 -28.18 44.89 1.80
CA ASP A 465 -28.11 46.36 1.75
C ASP A 465 -26.70 46.92 1.92
N MET A 466 -25.86 46.25 2.70
CA MET A 466 -24.42 46.57 2.82
C MET A 466 -23.69 46.44 1.50
N HIS A 467 -23.91 45.33 0.78
CA HIS A 467 -23.27 45.10 -0.52
C HIS A 467 -23.69 46.11 -1.61
N SER A 468 -24.80 46.81 -1.40
CA SER A 468 -25.31 47.82 -2.34
C SER A 468 -24.78 49.25 -2.04
N LEU A 469 -24.03 49.44 -0.93
CA LEU A 469 -23.49 50.74 -0.57
C LEU A 469 -22.29 51.10 -1.46
N PRO A 470 -22.06 52.42 -1.70
CA PRO A 470 -20.81 52.88 -2.30
C PRO A 470 -19.59 52.43 -1.49
N ALA A 471 -18.46 52.21 -2.17
CA ALA A 471 -17.20 51.95 -1.50
C ALA A 471 -16.92 53.04 -0.42
N GLY A 472 -16.64 52.60 0.81
CA GLY A 472 -16.45 53.52 1.93
C GLY A 472 -16.38 52.81 3.28
N ILE A 473 -16.23 53.61 4.33
CA ILE A 473 -16.19 53.15 5.71
C ILE A 473 -17.50 53.52 6.40
N TYR A 474 -18.13 52.53 7.00
CA TYR A 474 -19.43 52.66 7.67
C TYR A 474 -19.36 52.15 9.12
N ILE A 475 -20.29 52.57 9.96
CA ILE A 475 -20.47 52.06 11.33
C ILE A 475 -21.81 51.35 11.38
N VAL A 476 -21.79 50.07 11.78
CA VAL A 476 -22.99 49.22 11.92
C VAL A 476 -22.92 48.53 13.28
N ASN A 477 -23.96 48.69 14.10
CA ASN A 477 -23.98 48.18 15.49
C ASN A 477 -22.75 48.60 16.32
N GLY A 478 -22.19 49.79 16.06
CA GLY A 478 -20.99 50.28 16.77
C GLY A 478 -19.66 49.72 16.26
N LYS A 479 -19.67 48.79 15.31
CA LYS A 479 -18.46 48.28 14.64
C LYS A 479 -18.20 49.04 13.34
N LYS A 480 -16.92 49.27 13.03
CA LYS A 480 -16.47 49.90 11.79
C LYS A 480 -16.37 48.87 10.69
N ILE A 481 -17.04 49.13 9.57
CA ILE A 481 -17.14 48.23 8.43
C ILE A 481 -16.66 48.94 7.17
N VAL A 482 -15.91 48.22 6.34
CA VAL A 482 -15.43 48.74 5.05
C VAL A 482 -16.25 48.08 3.94
N VAL A 483 -16.89 48.87 3.08
CA VAL A 483 -17.60 48.45 1.88
C VAL A 483 -16.78 48.89 0.67
N LYS A 484 -16.59 47.98 -0.28
CA LYS A 484 -15.78 48.21 -1.48
C LYS A 484 -16.55 49.00 -2.53
#